data_61eeccbae49233d07aaea54cde885246
#
_entry.id   61eeccbae49233d07aaea54cde885246
#
_cell.length_a   1.000
_cell.length_b   1.000
_cell.length_c   1.000
_cell.angle_alpha   90.00
_cell.angle_beta   90.00
_cell.angle_gamma   90.00
#
_symmetry.space_group_name_H-M   'P 1'
#
loop_
_entity.id
_entity.type
_entity.pdbx_description
1 polymer ?
#
loop_
_entity_poly.entity_id
_entity_poly.type
_entity_poly.pdbx_seq_one_letter_code
_entity_poly.pdbx_strand_id
1 'polypeptide(L)'
;MPRFVLHDHRKPQPHFDLRLEEDGVLRSWVVPRGLPDDPAHNRLAVQVGYHDLDHVDYTDEHKSIADEGTWEEHDRTDRRLLFTLHGREGSRRYALIRTDSDWLLHLTKDQPPG
;
A
#
# COMPACT_ATOMS: atom_id res chain seq x y z
N MET A 1 13.34 -3.16 -9.97
CA MET A 1 12.55 -2.34 -9.03
C MET A 1 11.62 -3.24 -8.23
N PRO A 2 11.48 -3.00 -6.91
CA PRO A 2 10.54 -3.79 -6.10
C PRO A 2 9.10 -3.55 -6.55
N ARG A 3 8.28 -4.57 -6.39
CA ARG A 3 6.89 -4.56 -6.87
C ARG A 3 5.93 -4.20 -5.73
N PHE A 4 4.77 -3.67 -6.11
CA PHE A 4 3.65 -3.54 -5.20
C PHE A 4 2.39 -4.11 -5.82
N VAL A 5 1.44 -4.46 -4.97
CA VAL A 5 0.09 -4.80 -5.37
C VAL A 5 -0.90 -4.25 -4.35
N LEU A 6 -2.02 -3.77 -4.86
CA LEU A 6 -3.18 -3.39 -4.05
C LEU A 6 -4.27 -4.38 -4.37
N HIS A 7 -4.58 -5.27 -3.44
CA HIS A 7 -5.66 -6.24 -3.59
C HIS A 7 -6.98 -5.65 -3.09
N ASP A 8 -8.02 -5.83 -3.87
CA ASP A 8 -9.41 -5.62 -3.45
C ASP A 8 -9.90 -6.95 -2.89
N HIS A 9 -10.09 -7.05 -1.59
CA HIS A 9 -10.41 -8.29 -0.89
C HIS A 9 -11.79 -8.15 -0.24
N ARG A 10 -12.74 -8.99 -0.65
CA ARG A 10 -14.14 -8.84 -0.28
C ARG A 10 -14.57 -9.63 0.95
N LYS A 11 -13.72 -10.53 1.45
CA LYS A 11 -14.03 -11.38 2.61
C LYS A 11 -12.99 -11.20 3.70
N PRO A 12 -13.33 -11.30 4.97
CA PRO A 12 -14.69 -11.46 5.54
C PRO A 12 -15.56 -10.22 5.36
N GLN A 13 -14.95 -9.04 5.24
CA GLN A 13 -15.60 -7.76 4.92
C GLN A 13 -14.78 -7.05 3.86
N PRO A 14 -15.40 -6.23 2.99
CA PRO A 14 -14.65 -5.52 1.95
C PRO A 14 -13.53 -4.66 2.55
N HIS A 15 -12.32 -4.83 2.03
CA HIS A 15 -11.16 -4.05 2.41
C HIS A 15 -10.11 -4.14 1.30
N PHE A 16 -9.05 -3.35 1.43
CA PHE A 16 -7.91 -3.42 0.52
C PHE A 16 -6.68 -3.88 1.29
N ASP A 17 -5.81 -4.62 0.60
CA ASP A 17 -4.52 -5.03 1.12
C ASP A 17 -3.42 -4.36 0.29
N LEU A 18 -2.66 -3.47 0.90
CA LEU A 18 -1.48 -2.87 0.28
C LEU A 18 -0.27 -3.75 0.60
N ARG A 19 0.42 -4.23 -0.43
CA ARG A 19 1.59 -5.09 -0.28
C ARG A 19 2.78 -4.50 -1.01
N LEU A 20 3.89 -4.36 -0.29
CA LEU A 20 5.14 -3.82 -0.82
C LEU A 20 6.22 -4.90 -0.74
N GLU A 21 6.84 -5.20 -1.87
CA GLU A 21 7.97 -6.13 -1.91
C GLU A 21 9.15 -5.53 -1.17
N GLU A 22 9.70 -6.27 -0.21
CA GLU A 22 10.83 -5.84 0.61
C GLU A 22 11.56 -7.10 1.10
N ASP A 23 12.85 -7.20 0.80
CA ASP A 23 13.70 -8.31 1.23
C ASP A 23 13.15 -9.70 0.85
N GLY A 24 12.55 -9.81 -0.35
CA GLY A 24 12.08 -11.09 -0.88
C GLY A 24 10.70 -11.52 -0.40
N VAL A 25 9.99 -10.69 0.34
CA VAL A 25 8.63 -10.97 0.81
C VAL A 25 7.74 -9.75 0.56
N LEU A 26 6.43 -9.93 0.74
CA LEU A 26 5.46 -8.84 0.64
C LEU A 26 5.09 -8.36 2.04
N ARG A 27 5.56 -7.18 2.41
CA ARG A 27 5.14 -6.50 3.62
C ARG A 27 3.75 -5.92 3.38
N SER A 28 2.82 -6.17 4.31
CA SER A 28 1.39 -5.96 4.01
C SER A 28 0.68 -5.13 5.07
N TRP A 29 -0.28 -4.32 4.59
CA TRP A 29 -1.18 -3.53 5.44
C TRP A 29 -2.60 -3.72 4.94
N VAL A 30 -3.54 -3.93 5.87
CA VAL A 30 -4.97 -3.85 5.58
C VAL A 30 -5.37 -2.38 5.61
N VAL A 31 -5.95 -1.89 4.53
CA VAL A 31 -6.44 -0.52 4.41
C VAL A 31 -7.93 -0.59 4.13
N PRO A 32 -8.78 -0.53 5.18
CA PRO A 32 -10.22 -0.83 5.01
C PRO A 32 -10.92 0.05 3.99
N ARG A 33 -10.48 1.29 3.84
CA ARG A 33 -11.12 2.24 2.91
C ARG A 33 -10.33 2.49 1.62
N GLY A 34 -9.21 1.75 1.44
CA GLY A 34 -8.36 1.92 0.28
C GLY A 34 -7.40 3.09 0.38
N LEU A 35 -6.66 3.34 -0.70
CA LEU A 35 -5.67 4.42 -0.72
C LEU A 35 -6.36 5.78 -0.62
N PRO A 36 -5.76 6.74 0.12
CA PRO A 36 -6.34 8.08 0.20
C PRO A 36 -6.24 8.80 -1.15
N ASP A 37 -7.24 9.59 -1.46
CA ASP A 37 -7.30 10.40 -2.68
C ASP A 37 -7.24 11.90 -2.38
N ASP A 38 -7.05 12.27 -1.12
CA ASP A 38 -7.06 13.65 -0.65
C ASP A 38 -6.03 13.80 0.47
N PRO A 39 -5.09 14.76 0.39
CA PRO A 39 -4.11 14.99 1.46
C PRO A 39 -4.72 15.34 2.82
N ALA A 40 -5.95 15.86 2.83
CA ALA A 40 -6.62 16.25 4.08
C ALA A 40 -7.23 15.05 4.82
N HIS A 41 -7.36 13.87 4.18
CA HIS A 41 -8.05 12.72 4.75
C HIS A 41 -7.17 11.48 4.69
N ASN A 42 -6.48 11.20 5.79
CA ASN A 42 -5.66 9.99 5.91
C ASN A 42 -6.54 8.75 6.05
N ARG A 43 -5.98 7.60 5.74
CA ARG A 43 -6.66 6.31 5.87
C ARG A 43 -5.94 5.46 6.91
N LEU A 44 -6.70 4.74 7.71
CA LEU A 44 -6.14 3.74 8.63
C LEU A 44 -5.47 2.64 7.82
N ALA A 45 -4.28 2.21 8.25
CA ALA A 45 -3.56 1.08 7.68
C ALA A 45 -3.09 0.19 8.85
N VAL A 46 -3.51 -1.08 8.83
CA VAL A 46 -3.20 -2.03 9.89
C VAL A 46 -2.16 -3.00 9.35
N GLN A 47 -0.96 -2.97 9.92
CA GLN A 47 0.10 -3.88 9.49
C GLN A 47 -0.24 -5.31 9.86
N VAL A 48 -0.10 -6.22 8.91
CA VAL A 48 -0.35 -7.65 9.08
C VAL A 48 0.91 -8.44 8.71
N GLY A 49 0.87 -9.76 8.86
CA GLY A 49 2.01 -10.61 8.58
C GLY A 49 2.46 -10.53 7.11
N TYR A 50 3.71 -10.92 6.88
CA TYR A 50 4.28 -10.94 5.52
C TYR A 50 3.61 -12.03 4.69
N HIS A 51 3.54 -11.80 3.37
CA HIS A 51 3.13 -12.81 2.41
C HIS A 51 4.31 -13.17 1.51
N ASP A 52 4.27 -14.38 0.95
CA ASP A 52 5.27 -14.78 -0.04
C ASP A 52 5.17 -13.90 -1.28
N LEU A 53 6.29 -13.74 -1.97
CA LEU A 53 6.35 -12.90 -3.16
C LEU A 53 5.40 -13.38 -4.26
N ASP A 54 5.11 -14.69 -4.33
CA ASP A 54 4.13 -15.25 -5.27
C ASP A 54 2.74 -14.61 -5.15
N HIS A 55 2.42 -14.05 -3.99
CA HIS A 55 1.12 -13.45 -3.73
C HIS A 55 0.90 -12.13 -4.47
N VAL A 56 1.95 -11.58 -5.10
CA VAL A 56 1.87 -10.31 -5.80
C VAL A 56 0.86 -10.33 -6.96
N ASP A 57 0.68 -11.46 -7.61
CA ASP A 57 -0.30 -11.60 -8.71
C ASP A 57 -1.41 -12.60 -8.40
N TYR A 58 -1.57 -12.96 -7.10
CA TYR A 58 -2.61 -13.87 -6.67
C TYR A 58 -4.00 -13.26 -6.81
N THR A 59 -4.94 -14.04 -7.36
CA THR A 59 -6.35 -13.67 -7.42
C THR A 59 -7.22 -14.89 -7.14
N ASP A 60 -8.44 -14.66 -6.66
CA ASP A 60 -9.47 -15.69 -6.52
C ASP A 60 -10.85 -15.02 -6.57
N GLU A 61 -11.92 -15.77 -6.25
CA GLU A 61 -13.28 -15.25 -6.36
C GLU A 61 -13.59 -14.09 -5.40
N HIS A 62 -12.78 -13.93 -4.33
CA HIS A 62 -12.97 -12.89 -3.32
C HIS A 62 -11.85 -11.84 -3.34
N LYS A 63 -10.82 -12.04 -4.14
CA LYS A 63 -9.64 -11.17 -4.18
C LYS A 63 -9.24 -10.88 -5.61
N SER A 64 -9.23 -9.60 -5.97
CA SER A 64 -8.80 -9.13 -7.27
C SER A 64 -7.70 -8.07 -7.11
N ILE A 65 -7.01 -7.78 -8.20
CA ILE A 65 -5.96 -6.76 -8.20
C ILE A 65 -6.58 -5.42 -8.57
N ALA A 66 -6.62 -4.48 -7.62
CA ALA A 66 -7.11 -3.13 -7.87
C ALA A 66 -6.04 -2.27 -8.55
N ASP A 67 -4.77 -2.46 -8.19
CA ASP A 67 -3.64 -1.76 -8.80
C ASP A 67 -2.38 -2.57 -8.57
N GLU A 68 -1.38 -2.39 -9.44
CA GLU A 68 -0.09 -3.05 -9.29
C GLU A 68 0.98 -2.31 -10.09
N GLY A 69 2.23 -2.55 -9.76
CA GLY A 69 3.36 -1.95 -10.42
C GLY A 69 4.61 -2.08 -9.57
N THR A 70 5.40 -1.01 -9.50
CA THR A 70 6.61 -0.94 -8.70
C THR A 70 6.48 0.15 -7.65
N TRP A 71 7.31 0.10 -6.63
CA TRP A 71 7.34 1.15 -5.63
C TRP A 71 8.76 1.60 -5.36
N GLU A 72 8.88 2.82 -4.88
CA GLU A 72 10.16 3.48 -4.67
C GLU A 72 10.19 4.11 -3.29
N GLU A 73 11.20 3.77 -2.49
CA GLU A 73 11.39 4.36 -1.18
C GLU A 73 12.14 5.69 -1.32
N HIS A 74 11.67 6.72 -0.63
CA HIS A 74 12.33 8.04 -0.60
C HIS A 74 12.97 8.33 0.74
N ASP A 75 12.32 7.93 1.85
CA ASP A 75 12.81 8.15 3.20
C ASP A 75 12.19 7.13 4.13
N ARG A 76 12.92 6.74 5.15
CA ARG A 76 12.48 5.76 6.12
C ARG A 76 13.01 6.07 7.50
N THR A 77 12.11 6.12 8.47
CA THR A 77 12.42 6.12 9.89
C THR A 77 11.63 5.00 10.56
N ASP A 78 11.82 4.80 11.87
CA ASP A 78 11.03 3.80 12.61
C ASP A 78 9.53 4.09 12.58
N ARG A 79 9.15 5.34 12.35
CA ARG A 79 7.75 5.80 12.43
C ARG A 79 7.20 6.29 11.10
N ARG A 80 7.99 6.30 10.04
CA ARG A 80 7.54 6.88 8.78
C ARG A 80 8.22 6.22 7.60
N LEU A 81 7.44 5.94 6.56
CA LEU A 81 7.94 5.50 5.27
C LEU A 81 7.36 6.42 4.20
N LEU A 82 8.22 7.17 3.51
CA LEU A 82 7.83 8.01 2.39
C LEU A 82 8.15 7.25 1.10
N PHE A 83 7.15 7.05 0.24
CA PHE A 83 7.31 6.20 -0.93
C PHE A 83 6.41 6.66 -2.08
N THR A 84 6.76 6.22 -3.29
CA THR A 84 5.94 6.42 -4.49
C THR A 84 5.49 5.07 -5.02
N LEU A 85 4.21 4.96 -5.37
CA LEU A 85 3.66 3.83 -6.10
C LEU A 85 3.56 4.19 -7.58
N HIS A 86 4.18 3.37 -8.43
CA HIS A 86 4.11 3.48 -9.88
C HIS A 86 3.09 2.47 -10.39
N GLY A 87 1.81 2.86 -10.35
CA GLY A 87 0.70 1.99 -10.66
C GLY A 87 0.26 2.07 -12.12
N ARG A 88 -0.88 1.44 -12.41
CA ARG A 88 -1.42 1.35 -13.77
C ARG A 88 -1.83 2.70 -14.35
N GLU A 89 -2.25 3.64 -13.50
CA GLU A 89 -2.76 4.94 -13.94
C GLU A 89 -1.81 6.09 -13.65
N GLY A 90 -0.58 5.80 -13.25
CA GLY A 90 0.42 6.82 -12.98
C GLY A 90 1.08 6.64 -11.62
N SER A 91 1.84 7.66 -11.22
CA SER A 91 2.63 7.63 -10.01
C SER A 91 2.02 8.53 -8.95
N ARG A 92 1.98 8.03 -7.70
CA ARG A 92 1.50 8.82 -6.56
C ARG A 92 2.41 8.59 -5.37
N ARG A 93 2.64 9.65 -4.62
CA ARG A 93 3.50 9.62 -3.43
C ARG A 93 2.65 9.60 -2.17
N TYR A 94 3.03 8.70 -1.27
CA TYR A 94 2.35 8.48 0.00
C TYR A 94 3.34 8.46 1.15
N ALA A 95 2.83 8.64 2.36
CA ALA A 95 3.56 8.39 3.58
C ALA A 95 2.78 7.44 4.46
N LEU A 96 3.43 6.38 4.95
CA LEU A 96 2.92 5.53 6.02
C LEU A 96 3.50 6.08 7.32
N ILE A 97 2.63 6.46 8.25
CA ILE A 97 3.00 7.09 9.50
C ILE A 97 2.53 6.20 10.64
N ARG A 98 3.49 5.72 11.44
CA ARG A 98 3.18 4.84 12.56
C ARG A 98 2.58 5.63 13.71
N THR A 99 1.46 5.13 14.23
CA THR A 99 0.83 5.61 15.46
C THR A 99 1.18 4.68 16.62
N ASP A 100 0.57 4.86 17.77
CA ASP A 100 0.84 3.98 18.92
C ASP A 100 0.40 2.53 18.68
N SER A 101 -0.67 2.32 17.90
CA SER A 101 -1.24 0.98 17.69
C SER A 101 -1.24 0.54 16.23
N ASP A 102 -1.32 1.48 15.29
CA ASP A 102 -1.47 1.18 13.88
C ASP A 102 -0.65 2.14 13.02
N TRP A 103 -1.00 2.26 11.75
CA TRP A 103 -0.40 3.18 10.80
C TRP A 103 -1.49 4.06 10.20
N LEU A 104 -1.09 5.26 9.75
CA LEU A 104 -1.92 6.11 8.90
C LEU A 104 -1.28 6.19 7.52
N LEU A 105 -2.09 6.03 6.50
CA LEU A 105 -1.67 6.21 5.11
C LEU A 105 -2.10 7.59 4.64
N HIS A 106 -1.12 8.40 4.27
CA HIS A 106 -1.28 9.81 3.90
C HIS A 106 -0.89 10.00 2.44
N LEU A 107 -1.76 10.69 1.67
CA LEU A 107 -1.39 11.15 0.33
C LEU A 107 -0.67 12.50 0.48
N THR A 108 0.58 12.58 0.07
CA THR A 108 1.36 13.80 0.24
C THR A 108 0.86 14.90 -0.67
N LYS A 109 1.07 16.16 -0.27
CA LYS A 109 0.70 17.31 -1.10
C LYS A 109 1.65 17.46 -2.28
N ASP A 110 2.90 17.07 -2.10
CA ASP A 110 3.93 17.12 -3.15
C ASP A 110 3.91 15.82 -3.92
N GLN A 111 3.36 15.86 -5.13
CA GLN A 111 3.18 14.68 -5.97
C GLN A 111 4.19 14.69 -7.13
N PRO A 112 4.65 13.49 -7.58
CA PRO A 112 5.52 13.42 -8.74
C PRO A 112 4.75 13.80 -10.00
N PRO A 113 5.44 14.33 -11.03
CA PRO A 113 4.81 14.61 -12.31
C PRO A 113 4.38 13.31 -12.99
N GLY A 114 3.24 13.35 -13.63
CA GLY A 114 2.70 12.24 -14.39
C GLY A 114 1.90 11.27 -13.63
#